data_112ae42f0007ea1348d45a02cc1b3c8e
#
_entry.id   112ae42f0007ea1348d45a02cc1b3c8e
#
_cell.length_a   1.000
_cell.length_b   1.000
_cell.length_c   1.000
_cell.angle_alpha   90.00
_cell.angle_beta   90.00
_cell.angle_gamma   90.00
#
_symmetry.space_group_name_H-M   'P 1'
#
loop_
_entity.id
_entity.type
_entity.pdbx_description
1 polymer ?
#
loop_
_entity_poly.entity_id
_entity_poly.type
_entity_poly.pdbx_seq_one_letter_code
_entity_poly.pdbx_strand_id
1 'polypeptide(L)'
;MHASRIMVSMAIANNADLSRITVTSGQRSSQPCIRGFRVTVWDVLDMLASGMTEDEILSDYPYLEKADFPAVYAYASQTGRERRSR
;
A
#
# COMPACT_ATOMS: atom_id res chain seq x y z
N MET A 1 18.53 21.17 -10.31
CA MET A 1 18.78 20.35 -9.19
C MET A 1 17.53 19.98 -8.48
N HIS A 2 16.80 20.95 -8.06
CA HIS A 2 15.54 20.68 -7.37
C HIS A 2 14.52 20.01 -8.28
N ALA A 3 14.59 20.34 -9.56
CA ALA A 3 13.65 19.76 -10.52
C ALA A 3 13.78 18.24 -10.58
N SER A 4 15.00 17.75 -10.52
CA SER A 4 15.19 16.32 -10.64
C SER A 4 14.63 15.58 -9.42
N ARG A 5 14.73 16.19 -8.25
CA ARG A 5 14.16 15.60 -7.07
C ARG A 5 12.65 15.57 -7.11
N ILE A 6 12.06 16.65 -7.62
CA ILE A 6 10.62 16.71 -7.77
C ILE A 6 10.14 15.66 -8.75
N MET A 7 10.87 15.47 -9.83
CA MET A 7 10.48 14.47 -10.82
C MET A 7 10.52 13.06 -10.25
N VAL A 8 11.50 12.78 -9.40
CA VAL A 8 11.56 11.47 -8.77
C VAL A 8 10.32 11.23 -7.90
N SER A 9 9.91 12.25 -7.15
CA SER A 9 8.70 12.13 -6.34
C SER A 9 7.48 11.88 -7.19
N MET A 10 7.39 12.57 -8.32
CA MET A 10 6.24 12.39 -9.20
C MET A 10 6.24 11.00 -9.81
N ALA A 11 7.41 10.48 -10.14
CA ALA A 11 7.49 9.14 -10.69
C ALA A 11 6.99 8.11 -9.68
N ILE A 12 7.36 8.27 -8.42
CA ILE A 12 6.90 7.37 -7.38
C ILE A 12 5.38 7.48 -7.23
N ALA A 13 4.86 8.68 -7.24
CA ALA A 13 3.42 8.89 -7.12
C ALA A 13 2.67 8.28 -8.30
N ASN A 14 3.26 8.36 -9.49
CA ASN A 14 2.61 7.79 -10.67
C ASN A 14 2.54 6.29 -10.65
N ASN A 15 3.48 5.64 -9.95
CA ASN A 15 3.46 4.19 -9.83
C ASN A 15 2.52 3.69 -8.76
N ALA A 16 2.10 4.55 -7.87
CA ALA A 16 1.24 4.16 -6.77
C ALA A 16 -0.19 4.54 -7.10
N ASP A 17 -1.03 3.55 -7.29
CA ASP A 17 -2.44 3.76 -7.61
C ASP A 17 -3.25 3.57 -6.33
N LEU A 18 -3.55 4.66 -5.66
CA LEU A 18 -4.27 4.60 -4.39
C LEU A 18 -5.69 4.13 -4.54
N SER A 19 -6.25 4.13 -5.75
CA SER A 19 -7.58 3.58 -5.95
C SER A 19 -7.63 2.06 -5.70
N ARG A 20 -6.47 1.42 -5.62
CA ARG A 20 -6.41 0.01 -5.26
C ARG A 20 -6.69 -0.23 -3.80
N ILE A 21 -6.67 0.81 -2.97
CA ILE A 21 -6.95 0.69 -1.55
C ILE A 21 -8.39 1.10 -1.33
N THR A 22 -9.19 0.19 -0.78
CA THR A 22 -10.63 0.42 -0.61
C THR A 22 -11.01 0.27 0.85
N VAL A 23 -11.98 1.07 1.28
CA VAL A 23 -12.54 0.95 2.62
C VAL A 23 -14.03 0.67 2.46
N THR A 24 -14.43 -0.53 2.86
CA THR A 24 -15.82 -0.95 2.74
C THR A 24 -16.41 -1.09 4.12
N SER A 25 -17.53 -0.43 4.33
CA SER A 25 -18.20 -0.47 5.62
C SER A 25 -18.48 -1.92 6.03
N GLY A 26 -18.04 -2.27 7.23
CA GLY A 26 -18.25 -3.60 7.77
C GLY A 26 -17.25 -4.65 7.33
N GLN A 27 -16.45 -4.40 6.30
CA GLN A 27 -15.42 -5.34 5.87
C GLN A 27 -14.16 -5.07 6.67
N ARG A 28 -13.64 -6.08 7.37
CA ARG A 28 -12.45 -5.96 8.19
C ARG A 28 -12.52 -4.72 9.07
N SER A 29 -13.70 -4.47 9.66
CA SER A 29 -13.93 -3.32 10.54
C SER A 29 -13.63 -2.00 9.85
N SER A 30 -13.97 -1.91 8.57
CA SER A 30 -13.76 -0.71 7.76
C SER A 30 -12.30 -0.31 7.63
N GLN A 31 -11.40 -1.28 7.69
CA GLN A 31 -9.97 -1.03 7.49
C GLN A 31 -9.63 -0.95 6.00
N PRO A 32 -8.52 -0.29 5.67
CA PRO A 32 -8.12 -0.19 4.25
C PRO A 32 -7.70 -1.55 3.70
N CYS A 33 -8.44 -2.00 2.71
CA CYS A 33 -8.24 -3.31 2.08
C CYS A 33 -7.71 -3.15 0.66
N ILE A 34 -7.18 -4.24 0.11
CA ILE A 34 -6.64 -4.25 -1.24
C ILE A 34 -7.78 -4.63 -2.19
N ARG A 35 -8.18 -3.68 -3.04
CA ARG A 35 -9.17 -3.88 -4.11
C ARG A 35 -10.40 -4.68 -3.66
N GLY A 36 -10.90 -4.39 -2.46
CA GLY A 36 -12.09 -5.05 -1.95
C GLY A 36 -11.88 -6.44 -1.39
N PHE A 37 -10.68 -6.99 -1.49
CA PHE A 37 -10.37 -8.27 -0.86
C PHE A 37 -10.20 -8.08 0.65
N ARG A 38 -10.28 -9.17 1.39
CA ARG A 38 -10.23 -9.08 2.86
C ARG A 38 -8.81 -8.98 3.41
N VAL A 39 -7.84 -8.68 2.57
CA VAL A 39 -6.46 -8.42 2.98
C VAL A 39 -6.30 -6.92 3.14
N THR A 40 -5.85 -6.48 4.30
CA THR A 40 -5.67 -5.06 4.56
C THR A 40 -4.25 -4.61 4.24
N VAL A 41 -4.09 -3.28 4.12
CA VAL A 41 -2.76 -2.68 4.01
C VAL A 41 -1.87 -3.15 5.16
N TRP A 42 -2.44 -3.19 6.37
CA TRP A 42 -1.66 -3.56 7.56
C TRP A 42 -1.27 -5.04 7.54
N ASP A 43 -2.15 -5.90 7.01
CA ASP A 43 -1.80 -7.32 6.84
C ASP A 43 -0.56 -7.47 5.97
N VAL A 44 -0.52 -6.75 4.85
CA VAL A 44 0.62 -6.84 3.93
C VAL A 44 1.89 -6.33 4.61
N LEU A 45 1.79 -5.21 5.31
CA LEU A 45 2.95 -4.66 6.00
C LEU A 45 3.45 -5.59 7.09
N ASP A 46 2.54 -6.26 7.80
CA ASP A 46 2.94 -7.22 8.84
C ASP A 46 3.68 -8.40 8.23
N MET A 47 3.23 -8.89 7.09
CA MET A 47 3.93 -9.97 6.42
C MET A 47 5.34 -9.56 6.00
N LEU A 48 5.47 -8.35 5.45
CA LEU A 48 6.78 -7.84 5.07
C LEU A 48 7.67 -7.65 6.30
N ALA A 49 7.10 -7.14 7.38
CA ALA A 49 7.86 -6.94 8.60
C ALA A 49 8.34 -8.26 9.21
N SER A 50 7.61 -9.34 8.97
CA SER A 50 8.01 -10.65 9.48
C SER A 50 9.06 -11.32 8.61
N GLY A 51 9.45 -10.69 7.50
CA GLY A 51 10.52 -11.20 6.65
C GLY A 51 10.06 -11.80 5.34
N MET A 52 8.76 -11.80 5.05
CA MET A 52 8.29 -12.29 3.76
C MET A 52 8.64 -11.29 2.67
N THR A 53 8.99 -11.82 1.49
CA THR A 53 9.19 -10.98 0.32
C THR A 53 7.86 -10.74 -0.39
N GLU A 54 7.84 -9.74 -1.27
CA GLU A 54 6.65 -9.50 -2.09
C GLU A 54 6.27 -10.74 -2.89
N ASP A 55 7.26 -11.42 -3.44
CA ASP A 55 6.99 -12.63 -4.23
C ASP A 55 6.37 -13.72 -3.39
N GLU A 56 6.82 -13.87 -2.15
CA GLU A 56 6.24 -14.86 -1.25
C GLU A 56 4.80 -14.53 -0.92
N ILE A 57 4.51 -13.24 -0.71
CA ILE A 57 3.15 -12.82 -0.45
C ILE A 57 2.26 -13.09 -1.66
N LEU A 58 2.77 -12.80 -2.86
CA LEU A 58 1.99 -13.07 -4.07
C LEU A 58 1.71 -14.55 -4.25
N SER A 59 2.66 -15.39 -3.84
CA SER A 59 2.47 -16.83 -3.90
C SER A 59 1.36 -17.30 -2.96
N ASP A 60 1.32 -16.72 -1.77
CA ASP A 60 0.31 -17.08 -0.78
C ASP A 60 -1.06 -16.47 -1.07
N TYR A 61 -1.08 -15.31 -1.72
CA TYR A 61 -2.31 -14.59 -2.03
C TYR A 61 -2.36 -14.33 -3.52
N PRO A 62 -2.70 -15.35 -4.32
CA PRO A 62 -2.57 -15.23 -5.78
C PRO A 62 -3.48 -14.21 -6.42
N TYR A 63 -4.50 -13.71 -5.70
CA TYR A 63 -5.33 -12.65 -6.26
C TYR A 63 -4.70 -11.26 -6.09
N LEU A 64 -3.62 -11.14 -5.34
CA LEU A 64 -2.90 -9.89 -5.27
C LEU A 64 -2.03 -9.71 -6.50
N GLU A 65 -1.69 -8.47 -6.80
CA GLU A 65 -0.88 -8.12 -7.96
C GLU A 65 0.32 -7.32 -7.52
N LYS A 66 1.37 -7.38 -8.33
CA LYS A 66 2.59 -6.65 -8.03
C LYS A 66 2.30 -5.16 -7.84
N ALA A 67 1.39 -4.60 -8.62
CA ALA A 67 1.04 -3.19 -8.54
C ALA A 67 0.33 -2.82 -7.24
N ASP A 68 -0.14 -3.81 -6.49
CA ASP A 68 -0.76 -3.54 -5.20
C ASP A 68 0.26 -3.04 -4.18
N PHE A 69 1.51 -3.46 -4.28
CA PHE A 69 2.51 -3.11 -3.27
C PHE A 69 2.84 -1.62 -3.26
N PRO A 70 3.08 -0.96 -4.40
CA PRO A 70 3.28 0.49 -4.34
C PRO A 70 2.10 1.22 -3.72
N ALA A 71 0.88 0.75 -3.97
CA ALA A 71 -0.30 1.37 -3.37
C ALA A 71 -0.31 1.20 -1.85
N VAL A 72 0.09 0.02 -1.37
CA VAL A 72 0.19 -0.23 0.06
C VAL A 72 1.21 0.71 0.70
N TYR A 73 2.38 0.82 0.08
CA TYR A 73 3.44 1.66 0.63
C TYR A 73 3.03 3.13 0.64
N ALA A 74 2.40 3.59 -0.44
CA ALA A 74 1.97 4.98 -0.53
C ALA A 74 0.90 5.28 0.51
N TYR A 75 -0.04 4.38 0.69
CA TYR A 75 -1.08 4.57 1.69
C TYR A 75 -0.47 4.65 3.09
N ALA A 76 0.42 3.73 3.42
CA ALA A 76 1.04 3.71 4.73
C ALA A 76 1.86 4.97 4.97
N SER A 77 2.60 5.41 3.96
CA SER A 77 3.42 6.59 4.06
C SER A 77 2.56 7.83 4.31
N GLN A 78 1.47 7.95 3.58
CA GLN A 78 0.56 9.08 3.73
C GLN A 78 -0.06 9.09 5.12
N THR A 79 -0.53 7.94 5.57
CA THR A 79 -1.13 7.82 6.91
C THR A 79 -0.12 8.15 7.99
N GLY A 80 1.10 7.67 7.85
CA GLY A 80 2.16 7.97 8.80
C GLY A 80 2.48 9.44 8.88
N ARG A 81 2.50 10.12 7.72
CA ARG A 81 2.76 11.55 7.69
C ARG A 81 1.64 12.33 8.36
N GLU A 82 0.42 11.92 8.15
CA GLU A 82 -0.71 12.59 8.80
C GLU A 82 -0.62 12.51 10.31
N ARG A 83 -0.21 11.36 10.81
CA ARG A 83 -0.04 11.19 12.24
C ARG A 83 1.08 12.03 12.79
N ARG A 84 2.16 12.16 12.03
CA ARG A 84 3.34 12.87 12.50
C ARG A 84 3.20 14.37 12.40
N SER A 85 2.26 14.86 11.64
CA SER A 85 2.12 16.29 11.47
C SER A 85 1.45 16.97 12.65
N ARG A 86 1.10 16.24 13.69
CA ARG A 86 0.50 16.83 14.88
C ARG A 86 1.53 17.17 15.95
#